data_7f97877b9e9c55e2b15e2f390bc51d9a
#
_entry.id   7f97877b9e9c55e2b15e2f390bc51d9a
#
_cell.length_a   1.000
_cell.length_b   1.000
_cell.length_c   1.000
_cell.angle_alpha   90.00
_cell.angle_beta   90.00
_cell.angle_gamma   90.00
#
_symmetry.space_group_name_H-M   'P 1'
#
loop_
_entity.id
_entity.type
_entity.pdbx_description
1 polymer ?
#
loop_
_entity_poly.entity_id
_entity_poly.type
_entity_poly.pdbx_seq_one_letter_code
_entity_poly.pdbx_strand_id
1 'polypeptide(L)'
;MGDSKIGKIESKLEDAIRDYGVAHLTLFDPEKLTPPVALRLAIDAKKAGTTAAMVGGSTATSIYELDAIVKAIKSTKLPVILFPNDVAGISQYADAVFFMSLLNSINAYYLSGAQALGAPLVKRYRLEPIPLAYLIIGEHPGAAGFVGNANPIPNDKPELAAMYALAAQYLGMRYVYLEAGSGARETVSPSLVKIVRGIAKIRIVVGGGIKTPAQAQALVKSGAELIVTGTIFERADSVRKLRKIIQSIH
;
A
#
# COMPACT_ATOMS: atom_id res chain seq x y z
N MET A 1 23.11 -4.38 15.97
CA MET A 1 21.78 -4.55 15.36
C MET A 1 22.00 -5.42 14.14
N GLY A 2 21.53 -6.69 14.19
CA GLY A 2 21.70 -7.58 13.04
C GLY A 2 20.92 -7.03 11.86
N ASP A 3 21.56 -6.97 10.69
CA ASP A 3 20.90 -6.70 9.42
C ASP A 3 19.74 -7.69 9.26
N SER A 4 18.52 -7.23 9.53
CA SER A 4 17.34 -8.00 9.12
C SER A 4 17.38 -8.00 7.60
N LYS A 5 17.86 -9.11 7.00
CA LYS A 5 17.90 -9.24 5.55
C LYS A 5 16.50 -8.96 5.01
N ILE A 6 16.40 -7.94 4.18
CA ILE A 6 15.16 -7.69 3.42
C ILE A 6 14.90 -8.94 2.56
N GLY A 7 13.63 -9.29 2.40
CA GLY A 7 13.27 -10.45 1.60
C GLY A 7 13.31 -10.15 0.10
N LYS A 8 12.94 -11.13 -0.70
CA LYS A 8 13.02 -11.07 -2.16
C LYS A 8 12.03 -10.04 -2.77
N ILE A 9 10.87 -9.90 -2.16
CA ILE A 9 9.83 -8.99 -2.69
C ILE A 9 10.15 -7.55 -2.31
N GLU A 10 10.57 -7.33 -1.07
CA GLU A 10 11.03 -6.02 -0.64
C GLU A 10 12.26 -5.56 -1.43
N SER A 11 13.22 -6.48 -1.70
CA SER A 11 14.36 -6.17 -2.56
C SER A 11 13.95 -5.67 -3.94
N LYS A 12 12.88 -6.23 -4.54
CA LYS A 12 12.36 -5.72 -5.81
C LYS A 12 11.78 -4.31 -5.72
N LEU A 13 11.17 -3.96 -4.59
CA LEU A 13 10.71 -2.58 -4.35
C LEU A 13 11.90 -1.64 -4.25
N GLU A 14 12.93 -2.03 -3.48
CA GLU A 14 14.16 -1.25 -3.31
C GLU A 14 14.94 -1.11 -4.64
N ASP A 15 14.99 -2.17 -5.46
CA ASP A 15 15.58 -2.13 -6.79
C ASP A 15 14.85 -1.12 -7.70
N ALA A 16 13.51 -1.14 -7.71
CA ALA A 16 12.73 -0.17 -8.48
C ALA A 16 12.95 1.28 -7.99
N ILE A 17 13.00 1.48 -6.66
CA ILE A 17 13.29 2.80 -6.07
C ILE A 17 14.70 3.28 -6.46
N ARG A 18 15.69 2.40 -6.41
CA ARG A 18 17.07 2.73 -6.80
C ARG A 18 17.18 3.08 -8.28
N ASP A 19 16.52 2.30 -9.15
CA ASP A 19 16.68 2.40 -10.60
C ASP A 19 15.85 3.54 -11.21
N TYR A 20 14.66 3.82 -10.63
CA TYR A 20 13.70 4.82 -11.15
C TYR A 20 13.38 5.95 -10.17
N GLY A 21 13.91 5.91 -8.95
CA GLY A 21 13.55 6.87 -7.89
C GLY A 21 12.24 6.56 -7.17
N VAL A 22 11.41 5.69 -7.74
CA VAL A 22 10.09 5.34 -7.19
C VAL A 22 9.63 3.96 -7.65
N ALA A 23 8.91 3.23 -6.79
CA ALA A 23 8.18 2.03 -7.14
C ALA A 23 6.69 2.32 -7.28
N HIS A 24 6.00 1.61 -8.16
CA HIS A 24 4.55 1.69 -8.32
C HIS A 24 3.86 0.39 -7.91
N LEU A 25 2.81 0.50 -7.10
CA LEU A 25 1.95 -0.60 -6.72
C LEU A 25 0.54 -0.38 -7.28
N THR A 26 -0.01 -1.41 -7.89
CA THR A 26 -1.43 -1.42 -8.28
C THR A 26 -2.24 -2.14 -7.22
N LEU A 27 -3.22 -1.45 -6.63
CA LEU A 27 -4.14 -2.03 -5.66
C LEU A 27 -5.29 -2.76 -6.36
N PHE A 28 -5.48 -4.01 -5.98
CA PHE A 28 -6.59 -4.89 -6.38
C PHE A 28 -7.48 -5.11 -5.18
N ASP A 29 -8.71 -4.63 -5.26
CA ASP A 29 -9.74 -4.83 -4.24
C ASP A 29 -10.49 -6.14 -4.53
N PRO A 30 -10.33 -7.20 -3.73
CA PRO A 30 -10.91 -8.50 -4.02
C PRO A 30 -12.44 -8.51 -4.01
N GLU A 31 -13.08 -7.60 -3.31
CA GLU A 31 -14.54 -7.51 -3.30
C GLU A 31 -15.13 -7.02 -4.63
N LYS A 32 -14.34 -6.27 -5.39
CA LYS A 32 -14.78 -5.67 -6.66
C LYS A 32 -14.37 -6.46 -7.88
N LEU A 33 -13.66 -7.59 -7.69
CA LEU A 33 -13.03 -8.31 -8.77
C LEU A 33 -13.45 -9.78 -8.80
N THR A 34 -13.60 -10.30 -10.02
CA THR A 34 -13.62 -11.75 -10.26
C THR A 34 -12.24 -12.20 -10.73
N PRO A 35 -11.86 -13.50 -10.58
CA PRO A 35 -10.56 -13.98 -11.00
C PRO A 35 -10.20 -13.69 -12.47
N PRO A 36 -11.13 -13.83 -13.46
CA PRO A 36 -10.82 -13.45 -14.85
C PRO A 36 -10.56 -11.95 -15.04
N VAL A 37 -11.27 -11.09 -14.29
CA VAL A 37 -11.06 -9.64 -14.32
C VAL A 37 -9.72 -9.29 -13.68
N ALA A 38 -9.41 -9.89 -12.52
CA ALA A 38 -8.13 -9.69 -11.84
C ALA A 38 -6.93 -10.11 -12.71
N LEU A 39 -7.04 -11.25 -13.42
CA LEU A 39 -6.02 -11.71 -14.37
C LEU A 39 -5.77 -10.67 -15.47
N ARG A 40 -6.84 -10.19 -16.13
CA ARG A 40 -6.73 -9.20 -17.20
C ARG A 40 -6.08 -7.91 -16.70
N LEU A 41 -6.56 -7.39 -15.56
CA LEU A 41 -6.03 -6.18 -14.97
C LEU A 41 -4.56 -6.33 -14.53
N ALA A 42 -4.16 -7.51 -14.05
CA ALA A 42 -2.77 -7.79 -13.68
C ALA A 42 -1.85 -7.81 -14.90
N ILE A 43 -2.30 -8.38 -16.02
CA ILE A 43 -1.57 -8.33 -17.32
C ILE A 43 -1.37 -6.87 -17.73
N ASP A 44 -2.42 -6.07 -17.65
CA ASP A 44 -2.40 -4.66 -18.06
C ASP A 44 -1.53 -3.81 -17.12
N ALA A 45 -1.63 -4.01 -15.80
CA ALA A 45 -0.80 -3.35 -14.81
C ALA A 45 0.69 -3.68 -15.01
N LYS A 46 1.01 -4.96 -15.26
CA LYS A 46 2.37 -5.40 -15.55
C LYS A 46 2.92 -4.74 -16.83
N LYS A 47 2.13 -4.70 -17.92
CA LYS A 47 2.50 -4.01 -19.16
C LYS A 47 2.66 -2.50 -18.97
N ALA A 48 1.96 -1.91 -18.02
CA ALA A 48 2.07 -0.50 -17.68
C ALA A 48 3.34 -0.18 -16.89
N GLY A 49 4.01 -1.19 -16.29
CA GLY A 49 5.25 -1.02 -15.54
C GLY A 49 5.07 -1.05 -14.00
N THR A 50 3.91 -1.54 -13.49
CA THR A 50 3.75 -1.70 -12.03
C THR A 50 4.77 -2.70 -11.48
N THR A 51 5.35 -2.39 -10.31
CA THR A 51 6.39 -3.20 -9.65
C THR A 51 5.78 -4.44 -8.99
N ALA A 52 4.63 -4.29 -8.33
CA ALA A 52 3.89 -5.38 -7.70
C ALA A 52 2.39 -5.09 -7.64
N ALA A 53 1.59 -6.15 -7.53
CA ALA A 53 0.19 -6.06 -7.16
C ALA A 53 0.08 -5.97 -5.63
N MET A 54 -0.67 -4.99 -5.13
CA MET A 54 -1.10 -4.91 -3.74
C MET A 54 -2.54 -5.43 -3.68
N VAL A 55 -2.82 -6.47 -2.90
CA VAL A 55 -4.14 -7.10 -2.83
C VAL A 55 -4.74 -6.91 -1.44
N GLY A 56 -5.86 -6.22 -1.37
CA GLY A 56 -6.57 -5.96 -0.13
C GLY A 56 -7.75 -5.01 -0.31
N GLY A 57 -8.65 -5.03 0.63
CA GLY A 57 -9.84 -4.19 0.71
C GLY A 57 -10.14 -3.84 2.17
N SER A 58 -11.08 -2.91 2.39
CA SER A 58 -11.46 -2.46 3.73
C SER A 58 -12.48 -3.36 4.41
N THR A 59 -13.14 -4.24 3.66
CA THR A 59 -14.22 -5.11 4.11
C THR A 59 -13.86 -6.59 3.89
N ALA A 60 -14.68 -7.48 4.44
CA ALA A 60 -14.36 -8.91 4.47
C ALA A 60 -14.67 -9.60 3.14
N THR A 61 -13.67 -10.22 2.55
CA THR A 61 -13.80 -11.13 1.41
C THR A 61 -13.61 -12.56 1.91
N SER A 62 -14.32 -13.51 1.33
CA SER A 62 -14.09 -14.93 1.65
C SER A 62 -12.66 -15.31 1.27
N ILE A 63 -12.01 -16.15 2.10
CA ILE A 63 -10.65 -16.62 1.83
C ILE A 63 -10.55 -17.36 0.49
N TYR A 64 -11.62 -18.06 0.08
CA TYR A 64 -11.66 -18.78 -1.21
C TYR A 64 -11.63 -17.82 -2.41
N GLU A 65 -12.35 -16.70 -2.32
CA GLU A 65 -12.37 -15.66 -3.35
C GLU A 65 -11.04 -14.93 -3.39
N LEU A 66 -10.50 -14.56 -2.23
CA LEU A 66 -9.17 -13.96 -2.12
C LEU A 66 -8.09 -14.87 -2.75
N ASP A 67 -8.07 -16.15 -2.40
CA ASP A 67 -7.13 -17.12 -2.92
C ASP A 67 -7.23 -17.26 -4.46
N ALA A 68 -8.46 -17.28 -4.99
CA ALA A 68 -8.69 -17.37 -6.43
C ALA A 68 -8.17 -16.12 -7.16
N ILE A 69 -8.38 -14.92 -6.60
CA ILE A 69 -7.88 -13.66 -7.14
C ILE A 69 -6.36 -13.60 -7.08
N VAL A 70 -5.77 -13.95 -5.93
CA VAL A 70 -4.30 -13.98 -5.77
C VAL A 70 -3.66 -14.93 -6.77
N LYS A 71 -4.21 -16.16 -6.95
CA LYS A 71 -3.72 -17.12 -7.96
C LYS A 71 -3.80 -16.57 -9.38
N ALA A 72 -4.92 -15.90 -9.72
CA ALA A 72 -5.11 -15.29 -11.03
C ALA A 72 -4.06 -14.21 -11.30
N ILE A 73 -3.79 -13.33 -10.34
CA ILE A 73 -2.76 -12.29 -10.46
C ILE A 73 -1.36 -12.93 -10.60
N LYS A 74 -1.03 -13.90 -9.74
CA LYS A 74 0.27 -14.59 -9.75
C LYS A 74 0.56 -15.34 -11.04
N SER A 75 -0.45 -15.83 -11.75
CA SER A 75 -0.25 -16.50 -13.05
C SER A 75 0.43 -15.59 -14.08
N THR A 76 0.33 -14.26 -13.91
CA THR A 76 1.04 -13.26 -14.73
C THR A 76 2.53 -13.09 -14.38
N LYS A 77 3.00 -13.71 -13.30
CA LYS A 77 4.34 -13.51 -12.69
C LYS A 77 4.54 -12.10 -12.11
N LEU A 78 3.47 -11.36 -11.87
CA LEU A 78 3.53 -10.13 -11.09
C LEU A 78 3.62 -10.51 -9.60
N PRO A 79 4.56 -9.96 -8.81
CA PRO A 79 4.61 -10.19 -7.38
C PRO A 79 3.31 -9.73 -6.71
N VAL A 80 2.84 -10.49 -5.72
CA VAL A 80 1.63 -10.15 -4.94
C VAL A 80 2.01 -9.88 -3.49
N ILE A 81 1.70 -8.68 -3.03
CA ILE A 81 1.83 -8.22 -1.65
C ILE A 81 0.43 -8.07 -1.07
N LEU A 82 0.11 -8.80 -0.01
CA LEU A 82 -1.17 -8.62 0.69
C LEU A 82 -1.19 -7.31 1.46
N PHE A 83 -2.37 -6.69 1.47
CA PHE A 83 -2.69 -5.52 2.28
C PHE A 83 -4.00 -5.79 3.04
N PRO A 84 -3.95 -6.70 4.05
CA PRO A 84 -5.14 -7.26 4.69
C PRO A 84 -5.79 -6.24 5.63
N ASN A 85 -7.14 -6.24 5.69
CA ASN A 85 -7.88 -5.50 6.71
C ASN A 85 -7.82 -6.17 8.09
N ASP A 86 -7.72 -7.52 8.11
CA ASP A 86 -7.56 -8.33 9.31
C ASP A 86 -6.87 -9.67 9.00
N VAL A 87 -6.89 -10.59 9.97
CA VAL A 87 -6.25 -11.91 9.86
C VAL A 87 -6.90 -12.79 8.78
N ALA A 88 -8.19 -12.60 8.46
CA ALA A 88 -8.89 -13.36 7.42
C ALA A 88 -8.41 -12.98 6.01
N GLY A 89 -7.78 -11.81 5.84
CA GLY A 89 -7.19 -11.35 4.59
C GLY A 89 -5.81 -11.94 4.25
N ILE A 90 -5.38 -13.04 4.89
CA ILE A 90 -4.05 -13.65 4.69
C ILE A 90 -4.14 -14.87 3.77
N SER A 91 -3.90 -14.69 2.47
CA SER A 91 -3.82 -15.78 1.49
C SER A 91 -2.45 -16.45 1.50
N GLN A 92 -2.43 -17.79 1.53
CA GLN A 92 -1.19 -18.59 1.44
C GLN A 92 -0.51 -18.53 0.06
N TYR A 93 -1.17 -18.03 -0.96
CA TYR A 93 -0.66 -18.00 -2.33
C TYR A 93 0.06 -16.72 -2.70
N ALA A 94 0.05 -15.72 -1.84
CA ALA A 94 0.80 -14.48 -2.04
C ALA A 94 2.31 -14.66 -1.87
N ASP A 95 3.09 -13.65 -2.21
CA ASP A 95 4.54 -13.64 -2.04
C ASP A 95 4.95 -12.96 -0.73
N ALA A 96 4.25 -11.89 -0.39
CA ALA A 96 4.55 -11.06 0.77
C ALA A 96 3.26 -10.52 1.40
N VAL A 97 3.41 -9.93 2.57
CA VAL A 97 2.36 -9.16 3.25
C VAL A 97 2.95 -7.88 3.81
N PHE A 98 2.30 -6.76 3.59
CA PHE A 98 2.56 -5.57 4.39
C PHE A 98 2.10 -5.87 5.82
N PHE A 99 3.08 -6.18 6.67
CA PHE A 99 2.86 -6.45 8.08
C PHE A 99 2.69 -5.12 8.79
N MET A 100 1.48 -4.56 8.61
CA MET A 100 1.20 -3.18 8.94
C MET A 100 0.61 -2.99 10.32
N SER A 101 0.90 -1.84 10.93
CA SER A 101 0.23 -1.31 12.12
C SER A 101 -0.44 0.02 11.76
N LEU A 102 -1.73 0.16 12.05
CA LEU A 102 -2.46 1.42 11.86
C LEU A 102 -2.16 2.34 13.06
N LEU A 103 -1.06 3.10 12.97
CA LEU A 103 -0.49 3.79 14.12
C LEU A 103 -1.37 4.90 14.68
N ASN A 104 -2.25 5.49 13.88
CA ASN A 104 -3.22 6.48 14.34
C ASN A 104 -4.60 5.88 14.66
N SER A 105 -4.69 4.56 14.87
CA SER A 105 -5.87 3.91 15.42
C SER A 105 -5.96 4.13 16.93
N ILE A 106 -7.19 4.26 17.44
CA ILE A 106 -7.50 4.24 18.88
C ILE A 106 -7.85 2.82 19.37
N ASN A 107 -7.83 1.82 18.51
CA ASN A 107 -8.14 0.45 18.82
C ASN A 107 -6.85 -0.39 18.82
N ALA A 108 -6.48 -0.94 19.98
CA ALA A 108 -5.28 -1.77 20.15
C ALA A 108 -5.23 -2.99 19.21
N TYR A 109 -6.38 -3.48 18.74
CA TYR A 109 -6.44 -4.56 17.77
C TYR A 109 -5.69 -4.21 16.47
N TYR A 110 -5.87 -3.00 15.95
CA TYR A 110 -5.21 -2.54 14.71
C TYR A 110 -3.78 -2.03 14.93
N LEU A 111 -3.39 -1.80 16.18
CA LEU A 111 -2.01 -1.44 16.53
C LEU A 111 -1.09 -2.66 16.61
N SER A 112 -1.53 -3.72 17.30
CA SER A 112 -0.70 -4.92 17.53
C SER A 112 -1.48 -6.24 17.63
N GLY A 113 -2.79 -6.20 17.91
CA GLY A 113 -3.60 -7.41 18.12
C GLY A 113 -3.74 -8.27 16.87
N ALA A 114 -4.13 -7.68 15.74
CA ALA A 114 -4.22 -8.38 14.46
C ALA A 114 -2.88 -8.94 14.02
N GLN A 115 -1.79 -8.20 14.25
CA GLN A 115 -0.43 -8.62 13.93
C GLN A 115 -0.01 -9.84 14.76
N ALA A 116 -0.29 -9.83 16.04
CA ALA A 116 -0.01 -10.97 16.92
C ALA A 116 -0.77 -12.24 16.49
N LEU A 117 -2.05 -12.09 16.14
CA LEU A 117 -2.87 -13.20 15.65
C LEU A 117 -2.49 -13.67 14.23
N GLY A 118 -2.07 -12.76 13.36
CA GLY A 118 -1.69 -13.05 11.97
C GLY A 118 -0.28 -13.63 11.82
N ALA A 119 0.66 -13.29 12.71
CA ALA A 119 2.07 -13.69 12.61
C ALA A 119 2.28 -15.21 12.47
N PRO A 120 1.57 -16.10 13.20
CA PRO A 120 1.69 -17.55 13.01
C PRO A 120 1.29 -18.01 11.61
N LEU A 121 0.28 -17.37 10.98
CA LEU A 121 -0.14 -17.68 9.61
C LEU A 121 0.89 -17.22 8.60
N VAL A 122 1.40 -15.99 8.74
CA VAL A 122 2.48 -15.44 7.90
C VAL A 122 3.69 -16.38 7.90
N LYS A 123 4.11 -16.85 9.09
CA LYS A 123 5.19 -17.83 9.23
C LYS A 123 4.85 -19.18 8.58
N ARG A 124 3.65 -19.72 8.83
CA ARG A 124 3.20 -21.01 8.26
C ARG A 124 3.17 -20.98 6.74
N TYR A 125 2.65 -19.90 6.16
CA TYR A 125 2.52 -19.73 4.72
C TYR A 125 3.81 -19.25 4.05
N ARG A 126 4.86 -19.00 4.83
CA ARG A 126 6.16 -18.50 4.35
C ARG A 126 6.06 -17.22 3.55
N LEU A 127 5.10 -16.37 3.91
CA LEU A 127 4.99 -15.04 3.33
C LEU A 127 6.13 -14.15 3.83
N GLU A 128 6.64 -13.31 2.95
CA GLU A 128 7.62 -12.29 3.35
C GLU A 128 6.91 -11.16 4.10
N PRO A 129 7.20 -10.92 5.41
CA PRO A 129 6.62 -9.80 6.13
C PRO A 129 7.40 -8.51 5.83
N ILE A 130 6.71 -7.50 5.34
CA ILE A 130 7.26 -6.16 5.10
C ILE A 130 6.69 -5.20 6.16
N PRO A 131 7.47 -4.79 7.17
CA PRO A 131 7.00 -3.94 8.25
C PRO A 131 6.61 -2.54 7.74
N LEU A 132 5.37 -2.14 8.01
CA LEU A 132 4.78 -0.93 7.49
C LEU A 132 3.96 -0.20 8.56
N ALA A 133 4.22 1.09 8.74
CA ALA A 133 3.34 2.00 9.47
C ALA A 133 2.23 2.47 8.52
N TYR A 134 0.97 2.36 8.92
CA TYR A 134 -0.17 2.83 8.15
C TYR A 134 -0.79 4.03 8.85
N LEU A 135 -1.00 5.12 8.13
CA LEU A 135 -1.56 6.37 8.65
C LEU A 135 -2.69 6.85 7.74
N ILE A 136 -3.86 7.09 8.32
CA ILE A 136 -4.98 7.73 7.62
C ILE A 136 -4.78 9.24 7.69
N ILE A 137 -4.75 9.87 6.51
CA ILE A 137 -4.55 11.31 6.32
C ILE A 137 -5.80 11.93 5.70
N GLY A 138 -6.18 13.10 6.15
CA GLY A 138 -7.32 13.87 5.63
C GLY A 138 -8.36 14.18 6.69
N GLU A 139 -9.45 14.80 6.27
CA GLU A 139 -10.54 15.21 7.20
C GLU A 139 -11.50 14.05 7.53
N HIS A 140 -11.54 13.03 6.68
CA HIS A 140 -12.47 11.91 6.82
C HIS A 140 -11.70 10.58 6.84
N PRO A 141 -12.11 9.62 7.69
CA PRO A 141 -11.39 8.36 7.84
C PRO A 141 -11.43 7.46 6.59
N GLY A 142 -12.38 7.68 5.68
CA GLY A 142 -12.65 6.72 4.61
C GLY A 142 -13.05 5.34 5.17
N ALA A 143 -13.17 4.35 4.30
CA ALA A 143 -13.56 2.99 4.74
C ALA A 143 -12.49 2.35 5.64
N ALA A 144 -11.22 2.45 5.29
CA ALA A 144 -10.12 1.87 6.06
C ALA A 144 -9.99 2.51 7.45
N GLY A 145 -10.11 3.82 7.53
CA GLY A 145 -10.04 4.53 8.81
C GLY A 145 -11.28 4.28 9.67
N PHE A 146 -12.47 4.17 9.07
CA PHE A 146 -13.70 3.83 9.81
C PHE A 146 -13.59 2.43 10.43
N VAL A 147 -13.26 1.41 9.63
CA VAL A 147 -13.07 0.03 10.12
C VAL A 147 -11.95 -0.05 11.14
N GLY A 148 -10.82 0.62 10.87
CA GLY A 148 -9.64 0.62 11.71
C GLY A 148 -9.73 1.52 12.95
N ASN A 149 -10.86 2.21 13.20
CA ASN A 149 -11.00 3.20 14.28
C ASN A 149 -9.86 4.23 14.28
N ALA A 150 -9.46 4.70 13.11
CA ALA A 150 -8.39 5.67 13.00
C ALA A 150 -8.85 7.07 13.40
N ASN A 151 -7.94 7.82 14.01
CA ASN A 151 -8.06 9.26 14.21
C ASN A 151 -7.29 9.96 13.07
N PRO A 152 -7.98 10.41 11.98
CA PRO A 152 -7.29 10.90 10.79
C PRO A 152 -6.43 12.12 11.10
N ILE A 153 -5.26 12.21 10.45
CA ILE A 153 -4.37 13.37 10.56
C ILE A 153 -4.74 14.37 9.45
N PRO A 154 -5.15 15.59 9.77
CA PRO A 154 -5.47 16.60 8.77
C PRO A 154 -4.28 16.92 7.84
N ASN A 155 -4.56 17.18 6.56
CA ASN A 155 -3.52 17.50 5.57
C ASN A 155 -2.74 18.80 5.91
N ASP A 156 -3.32 19.69 6.69
CA ASP A 156 -2.72 20.95 7.16
C ASP A 156 -1.92 20.80 8.47
N LYS A 157 -1.80 19.57 9.00
CA LYS A 157 -1.04 19.23 10.20
C LYS A 157 0.09 18.23 9.90
N PRO A 158 1.01 18.57 8.99
CA PRO A 158 2.05 17.66 8.53
C PRO A 158 3.02 17.23 9.64
N GLU A 159 3.21 18.06 10.68
CA GLU A 159 4.04 17.76 11.83
C GLU A 159 3.54 16.51 12.59
N LEU A 160 2.23 16.29 12.67
CA LEU A 160 1.67 15.11 13.32
C LEU A 160 2.01 13.84 12.52
N ALA A 161 1.88 13.87 11.19
CA ALA A 161 2.27 12.74 10.34
C ALA A 161 3.77 12.45 10.46
N ALA A 162 4.61 13.50 10.54
CA ALA A 162 6.04 13.37 10.71
C ALA A 162 6.43 12.76 12.07
N MET A 163 5.73 13.11 13.15
CA MET A 163 5.92 12.49 14.47
C MET A 163 5.63 10.99 14.43
N TYR A 164 4.52 10.58 13.80
CA TYR A 164 4.21 9.16 13.64
C TYR A 164 5.22 8.43 12.75
N ALA A 165 5.67 9.05 11.67
CA ALA A 165 6.68 8.46 10.78
C ALA A 165 8.03 8.26 11.49
N LEU A 166 8.43 9.23 12.34
CA LEU A 166 9.63 9.12 13.16
C LEU A 166 9.49 8.03 14.22
N ALA A 167 8.32 7.94 14.88
CA ALA A 167 8.02 6.85 15.80
C ALA A 167 8.07 5.48 15.12
N ALA A 168 7.48 5.36 13.92
CA ALA A 168 7.56 4.15 13.09
C ALA A 168 9.00 3.73 12.80
N GLN A 169 9.85 4.70 12.43
CA GLN A 169 11.28 4.46 12.21
C GLN A 169 11.97 3.92 13.47
N TYR A 170 11.68 4.50 14.65
CA TYR A 170 12.26 4.05 15.93
C TYR A 170 11.74 2.67 16.36
N LEU A 171 10.53 2.31 15.96
CA LEU A 171 9.96 0.98 16.16
C LEU A 171 10.52 -0.06 15.15
N GLY A 172 11.42 0.35 14.24
CA GLY A 172 12.06 -0.55 13.27
C GLY A 172 11.21 -0.84 12.03
N MET A 173 10.14 -0.08 11.79
CA MET A 173 9.38 -0.16 10.54
C MET A 173 10.20 0.44 9.39
N ARG A 174 10.08 -0.14 8.20
CA ARG A 174 10.85 0.30 7.03
C ARG A 174 10.06 1.20 6.08
N TYR A 175 8.74 1.15 6.17
CA TYR A 175 7.82 1.92 5.34
C TYR A 175 6.80 2.66 6.19
N VAL A 176 6.42 3.85 5.77
CA VAL A 176 5.24 4.58 6.25
C VAL A 176 4.30 4.83 5.08
N TYR A 177 3.06 4.38 5.21
CA TYR A 177 2.03 4.59 4.20
C TYR A 177 1.09 5.73 4.64
N LEU A 178 1.10 6.80 3.87
CA LEU A 178 0.23 7.96 4.01
C LEU A 178 -0.99 7.76 3.08
N GLU A 179 -2.14 7.43 3.65
CA GLU A 179 -3.34 7.05 2.93
C GLU A 179 -4.42 8.13 3.02
N ALA A 180 -4.81 8.67 1.86
CA ALA A 180 -5.92 9.62 1.79
C ALA A 180 -7.31 8.96 1.69
N GLY A 181 -7.35 7.65 1.48
CA GLY A 181 -8.59 6.89 1.30
C GLY A 181 -8.88 6.52 -0.15
N SER A 182 -9.45 5.31 -0.33
CA SER A 182 -9.90 4.85 -1.64
C SER A 182 -11.00 5.76 -2.18
N GLY A 183 -10.83 6.26 -3.40
CA GLY A 183 -11.79 7.19 -4.03
C GLY A 183 -11.80 8.61 -3.46
N ALA A 184 -10.85 8.98 -2.59
CA ALA A 184 -10.76 10.32 -2.02
C ALA A 184 -10.79 11.42 -3.11
N ARG A 185 -11.39 12.56 -2.76
CA ARG A 185 -11.44 13.72 -3.66
C ARG A 185 -10.06 14.30 -3.90
N GLU A 186 -9.27 14.37 -2.83
CA GLU A 186 -7.92 14.90 -2.79
C GLU A 186 -6.95 13.80 -2.35
N THR A 187 -5.72 13.87 -2.79
CA THR A 187 -4.63 13.04 -2.31
C THR A 187 -3.97 13.68 -1.09
N VAL A 188 -3.06 12.93 -0.44
CA VAL A 188 -2.16 13.51 0.57
C VAL A 188 -1.45 14.72 -0.02
N SER A 189 -1.34 15.81 0.75
CA SER A 189 -0.71 17.03 0.24
C SER A 189 0.81 16.83 0.00
N PRO A 190 1.36 17.32 -1.12
CA PRO A 190 2.81 17.25 -1.35
C PRO A 190 3.64 17.92 -0.25
N SER A 191 3.12 18.99 0.37
CA SER A 191 3.77 19.65 1.51
C SER A 191 3.89 18.74 2.73
N LEU A 192 2.87 17.94 3.04
CA LEU A 192 2.92 16.95 4.12
C LEU A 192 3.99 15.90 3.84
N VAL A 193 4.03 15.33 2.62
CA VAL A 193 5.05 14.36 2.22
C VAL A 193 6.46 14.94 2.38
N LYS A 194 6.68 16.18 1.95
CA LYS A 194 7.97 16.87 2.07
C LYS A 194 8.42 17.03 3.52
N ILE A 195 7.51 17.36 4.44
CA ILE A 195 7.82 17.51 5.86
C ILE A 195 8.13 16.16 6.49
N VAL A 196 7.35 15.11 6.20
CA VAL A 196 7.63 13.75 6.66
C VAL A 196 9.00 13.29 6.17
N ARG A 197 9.33 13.52 4.89
CA ARG A 197 10.63 13.17 4.30
C ARG A 197 11.79 13.90 4.97
N GLY A 198 11.60 15.15 5.38
CA GLY A 198 12.62 15.96 6.06
C GLY A 198 12.94 15.49 7.47
N ILE A 199 12.01 14.81 8.13
CA ILE A 199 12.11 14.42 9.54
C ILE A 199 12.46 12.95 9.72
N ALA A 200 11.81 12.05 8.98
CA ALA A 200 11.98 10.60 9.13
C ALA A 200 12.76 10.00 7.95
N LYS A 201 13.73 9.13 8.28
CA LYS A 201 14.50 8.35 7.30
C LYS A 201 13.85 6.97 7.11
N ILE A 202 12.62 6.98 6.58
CA ILE A 202 11.79 5.81 6.33
C ILE A 202 11.25 5.90 4.90
N ARG A 203 10.98 4.77 4.23
CA ARG A 203 10.36 4.77 2.89
C ARG A 203 8.93 5.29 2.96
N ILE A 204 8.60 6.26 2.11
CA ILE A 204 7.27 6.89 2.10
C ILE A 204 6.44 6.30 0.96
N VAL A 205 5.33 5.67 1.33
CA VAL A 205 4.29 5.17 0.44
C VAL A 205 3.15 6.18 0.46
N VAL A 206 2.61 6.53 -0.70
CA VAL A 206 1.42 7.41 -0.80
C VAL A 206 0.35 6.75 -1.65
N GLY A 207 -0.88 6.73 -1.15
CA GLY A 207 -2.06 6.24 -1.86
C GLY A 207 -3.31 7.03 -1.56
N GLY A 208 -4.37 6.72 -2.30
CA GLY A 208 -5.65 7.42 -2.21
C GLY A 208 -5.69 8.73 -3.00
N GLY A 209 -6.76 8.92 -3.77
CA GLY A 209 -7.02 10.16 -4.50
C GLY A 209 -6.10 10.48 -5.69
N ILE A 210 -5.13 9.65 -6.03
CA ILE A 210 -4.20 9.89 -7.16
C ILE A 210 -4.90 9.53 -8.47
N LYS A 211 -5.23 10.54 -9.28
CA LYS A 211 -6.03 10.40 -10.52
C LYS A 211 -5.30 10.86 -11.78
N THR A 212 -4.23 11.63 -11.62
CA THR A 212 -3.50 12.25 -12.75
C THR A 212 -1.99 12.09 -12.63
N PRO A 213 -1.26 12.10 -13.77
CA PRO A 213 0.20 12.13 -13.79
C PRO A 213 0.78 13.28 -12.97
N ALA A 214 0.21 14.47 -13.06
CA ALA A 214 0.70 15.65 -12.33
C ALA A 214 0.64 15.46 -10.81
N GLN A 215 -0.42 14.84 -10.28
CA GLN A 215 -0.52 14.51 -8.85
C GLN A 215 0.58 13.52 -8.43
N ALA A 216 0.77 12.44 -9.19
CA ALA A 216 1.80 11.45 -8.89
C ALA A 216 3.21 12.07 -8.92
N GLN A 217 3.53 12.87 -9.94
CA GLN A 217 4.80 13.60 -10.03
C GLN A 217 5.03 14.54 -8.84
N ALA A 218 4.00 15.28 -8.43
CA ALA A 218 4.11 16.20 -7.29
C ALA A 218 4.45 15.46 -5.99
N LEU A 219 3.85 14.30 -5.77
CA LEU A 219 4.14 13.45 -4.61
C LEU A 219 5.56 12.89 -4.64
N VAL A 220 6.01 12.36 -5.79
CA VAL A 220 7.38 11.84 -5.97
C VAL A 220 8.40 12.95 -5.76
N LYS A 221 8.22 14.14 -6.37
CA LYS A 221 9.08 15.32 -6.17
C LYS A 221 9.14 15.77 -4.71
N SER A 222 8.11 15.47 -3.93
CA SER A 222 8.05 15.78 -2.49
C SER A 222 8.66 14.70 -1.59
N GLY A 223 9.10 13.57 -2.15
CA GLY A 223 9.81 12.52 -1.44
C GLY A 223 9.05 11.22 -1.26
N ALA A 224 7.90 11.02 -1.92
CA ALA A 224 7.26 9.71 -1.99
C ALA A 224 8.11 8.76 -2.83
N GLU A 225 8.38 7.57 -2.30
CA GLU A 225 9.20 6.54 -2.95
C GLU A 225 8.38 5.35 -3.45
N LEU A 226 7.13 5.21 -2.96
CA LEU A 226 6.14 4.28 -3.51
C LEU A 226 4.83 5.01 -3.76
N ILE A 227 4.25 4.78 -4.93
CA ILE A 227 2.92 5.29 -5.31
C ILE A 227 1.95 4.14 -5.45
N VAL A 228 0.81 4.22 -4.77
CA VAL A 228 -0.26 3.23 -4.86
C VAL A 228 -1.45 3.82 -5.61
N THR A 229 -1.90 3.12 -6.64
CA THR A 229 -3.15 3.47 -7.35
C THR A 229 -4.10 2.28 -7.37
N GLY A 230 -5.39 2.51 -7.09
CA GLY A 230 -6.41 1.45 -6.99
C GLY A 230 -7.58 1.64 -7.93
N THR A 231 -8.40 2.63 -7.69
CA THR A 231 -9.71 2.91 -8.32
C THR A 231 -9.67 3.23 -9.82
N ILE A 232 -8.50 3.24 -10.43
CA ILE A 232 -8.34 3.58 -11.85
C ILE A 232 -8.98 2.50 -12.74
N PHE A 233 -9.19 1.27 -12.24
CA PHE A 233 -9.65 0.12 -13.04
C PHE A 233 -11.16 0.03 -13.30
N GLU A 234 -11.96 0.92 -12.73
CA GLU A 234 -13.42 0.87 -12.84
C GLU A 234 -13.97 1.44 -14.17
N ARG A 235 -13.10 1.90 -15.10
CA ARG A 235 -13.49 2.55 -16.37
C ARG A 235 -12.72 2.00 -17.57
N ALA A 236 -13.31 2.06 -18.76
CA ALA A 236 -12.71 1.57 -20.01
C ALA A 236 -11.33 2.18 -20.35
N ASP A 237 -11.04 3.42 -19.89
CA ASP A 237 -9.76 4.11 -20.10
C ASP A 237 -8.69 3.83 -19.02
N SER A 238 -8.94 2.92 -18.12
CA SER A 238 -8.16 2.71 -16.90
C SER A 238 -6.69 2.34 -17.17
N VAL A 239 -6.44 1.42 -18.09
CA VAL A 239 -5.08 0.98 -18.44
C VAL A 239 -4.24 2.12 -19.03
N ARG A 240 -4.85 2.93 -19.89
CA ARG A 240 -4.17 4.10 -20.49
C ARG A 240 -3.83 5.14 -19.42
N LYS A 241 -4.72 5.38 -18.46
CA LYS A 241 -4.48 6.30 -17.34
C LYS A 241 -3.39 5.78 -16.41
N LEU A 242 -3.46 4.50 -16.04
CA LEU A 242 -2.43 3.85 -15.23
C LEU A 242 -1.06 3.97 -15.89
N ARG A 243 -0.95 3.62 -17.18
CA ARG A 243 0.31 3.74 -17.92
C ARG A 243 0.85 5.17 -17.92
N LYS A 244 -0.01 6.18 -18.14
CA LYS A 244 0.40 7.58 -18.10
C LYS A 244 0.92 8.00 -16.72
N ILE A 245 0.27 7.54 -15.64
CA ILE A 245 0.73 7.81 -14.27
C ILE A 245 2.10 7.16 -14.05
N ILE A 246 2.26 5.87 -14.35
CA ILE A 246 3.54 5.17 -14.14
C ILE A 246 4.66 5.80 -14.99
N GLN A 247 4.41 6.06 -16.27
CA GLN A 247 5.39 6.72 -17.15
C GLN A 247 5.76 8.13 -16.70
N SER A 248 4.91 8.79 -15.95
CA SER A 248 5.19 10.15 -15.47
C SER A 248 6.07 10.19 -14.23
N ILE A 249 6.23 9.09 -13.53
CA ILE A 249 7.01 9.00 -12.30
C ILE A 249 8.33 8.23 -12.48
N HIS A 250 8.50 7.56 -13.62
CA HIS A 250 9.76 6.96 -14.10
C HIS A 250 10.38 7.89 -15.13
#